data_132bf2a901db55a89d4b054f50534a5b
#
_entry.id   132bf2a901db55a89d4b054f50534a5b
#
_cell.length_a   1.000
_cell.length_b   1.000
_cell.length_c   1.000
_cell.angle_alpha   90.00
_cell.angle_beta   90.00
_cell.angle_gamma   90.00
#
_symmetry.space_group_name_H-M   'P 1'
#
loop_
_entity.id
_entity.type
_entity.pdbx_description
1 polymer ?
#
loop_
_entity_poly.entity_id
_entity_poly.type
_entity_poly.pdbx_seq_one_letter_code
_entity_poly.pdbx_strand_id
1 'polypeptide(L)'
;MKNLKYIFPLLFIFISVGCSEDTIDVLQSGSITGTVVTEGDFEPIENVRISTTPATSTVFTDENGEFIIENVPVDEYSVQARKEGLLTQFEGAEVLANAEVNVIFEMQPANANNRKPDAPTLLTPQDNAEGIPTTVDFTWESRDADNDTLTYELEIRNDRNNEVIRFTELRDTVQTVEGLNYGYKYFWQVKVSDSLNDPVLSAVYSFNTLEFPKTRFMYVREMNNNNVIFARDLNGNEYQLTSA
;
A
#
# COMPACT_ATOMS: atom_id res chain seq x y z
N MET A 1 -108.97 15.00 37.09
CA MET A 1 -108.29 16.24 37.44
C MET A 1 -106.79 16.08 37.11
N LYS A 2 -106.28 17.01 36.40
CA LYS A 2 -104.88 17.27 36.01
C LYS A 2 -104.18 16.23 35.13
N ASN A 3 -104.16 16.50 33.83
CA ASN A 3 -103.39 15.96 32.77
C ASN A 3 -101.96 16.50 32.85
N LEU A 4 -100.97 15.65 32.87
CA LEU A 4 -99.59 16.04 32.72
C LEU A 4 -99.07 15.54 31.36
N LYS A 5 -98.76 16.47 30.46
CA LYS A 5 -98.21 16.25 29.14
C LYS A 5 -96.72 16.07 29.24
N TYR A 6 -96.23 14.96 28.84
CA TYR A 6 -94.78 14.77 28.68
C TYR A 6 -94.31 15.34 27.33
N ILE A 7 -93.51 16.37 27.38
CA ILE A 7 -92.77 16.89 26.24
C ILE A 7 -91.43 16.13 26.18
N PHE A 8 -91.23 15.38 25.10
CA PHE A 8 -90.02 14.66 24.81
C PHE A 8 -89.08 15.60 23.98
N PRO A 9 -87.88 16.02 24.44
CA PRO A 9 -87.00 16.79 23.60
C PRO A 9 -86.28 15.84 22.63
N LEU A 10 -86.44 16.07 21.34
CA LEU A 10 -85.72 15.39 20.25
C LEU A 10 -84.20 15.83 20.28
N LEU A 11 -83.35 14.96 20.76
CA LEU A 11 -81.92 15.19 20.75
C LEU A 11 -81.35 14.93 19.35
N PHE A 12 -81.05 16.01 18.64
CA PHE A 12 -80.45 15.97 17.30
C PHE A 12 -78.91 15.74 17.49
N ILE A 13 -78.46 14.49 17.29
CA ILE A 13 -77.06 14.16 17.30
C ILE A 13 -76.44 14.57 15.95
N PHE A 14 -75.70 15.65 15.95
CA PHE A 14 -74.82 16.06 14.84
C PHE A 14 -73.60 15.12 14.82
N ILE A 15 -73.56 14.14 13.93
CA ILE A 15 -72.41 13.36 13.59
C ILE A 15 -71.55 14.21 12.64
N SER A 16 -70.58 14.93 13.18
CA SER A 16 -69.51 15.53 12.39
C SER A 16 -68.57 14.43 11.89
N VAL A 17 -68.74 14.00 10.62
CA VAL A 17 -67.73 13.23 9.92
C VAL A 17 -66.57 14.18 9.65
N GLY A 18 -65.58 14.15 10.52
CA GLY A 18 -64.28 14.76 10.25
C GLY A 18 -63.58 13.95 9.16
N CYS A 19 -63.56 14.46 7.93
CA CYS A 19 -62.60 14.03 6.94
C CYS A 19 -61.23 14.44 7.47
N SER A 20 -60.39 13.51 7.95
CA SER A 20 -58.97 13.75 8.04
C SER A 20 -58.44 13.75 6.61
N GLU A 21 -58.14 14.92 6.07
CA GLU A 21 -57.24 14.97 4.92
C GLU A 21 -55.92 14.41 5.38
N ASP A 22 -55.60 13.19 4.97
CA ASP A 22 -54.22 12.70 4.99
C ASP A 22 -53.42 13.64 4.07
N THR A 23 -52.79 14.63 4.68
CA THR A 23 -51.76 15.41 3.97
C THR A 23 -50.68 14.42 3.60
N ILE A 24 -50.62 14.05 2.33
CA ILE A 24 -49.43 13.40 1.78
C ILE A 24 -48.32 14.43 1.95
N ASP A 25 -47.44 14.21 2.94
CA ASP A 25 -46.20 14.97 3.04
C ASP A 25 -45.43 14.71 1.73
N VAL A 26 -45.52 15.68 0.82
CA VAL A 26 -44.67 15.65 -0.37
C VAL A 26 -43.24 15.80 0.16
N LEU A 27 -42.51 14.69 0.18
CA LEU A 27 -41.11 14.70 0.53
C LEU A 27 -40.43 15.74 -0.37
N GLN A 28 -40.03 16.85 0.25
CA GLN A 28 -39.30 17.88 -0.48
C GLN A 28 -37.92 17.32 -0.83
N SER A 29 -37.51 17.51 -2.06
CA SER A 29 -36.23 17.03 -2.57
C SER A 29 -35.49 18.12 -3.33
N GLY A 30 -34.19 17.97 -3.41
CA GLY A 30 -33.28 18.73 -4.26
C GLY A 30 -32.42 17.81 -5.09
N SER A 31 -31.27 18.28 -5.49
CA SER A 31 -30.22 17.50 -6.19
C SER A 31 -28.85 17.80 -5.64
N ILE A 32 -27.94 16.83 -5.76
CA ILE A 32 -26.51 16.98 -5.49
C ILE A 32 -25.79 16.84 -6.81
N THR A 33 -25.07 17.86 -7.23
CA THR A 33 -24.17 17.82 -8.39
C THR A 33 -22.75 17.95 -7.91
N GLY A 34 -21.79 17.62 -8.76
CA GLY A 34 -20.40 17.85 -8.43
C GLY A 34 -19.43 17.43 -9.50
N THR A 35 -18.17 17.75 -9.23
CA THR A 35 -17.06 17.42 -10.11
C THR A 35 -15.97 16.75 -9.30
N VAL A 36 -15.32 15.75 -9.89
CA VAL A 36 -14.19 15.05 -9.30
C VAL A 36 -12.96 15.26 -10.18
N VAL A 37 -11.91 15.79 -9.59
CA VAL A 37 -10.65 16.12 -10.27
C VAL A 37 -9.45 15.60 -9.50
N THR A 38 -8.30 15.55 -10.15
CA THR A 38 -7.01 15.30 -9.50
C THR A 38 -6.56 16.52 -8.69
N GLU A 39 -5.98 16.29 -7.52
CA GLU A 39 -5.36 17.38 -6.75
C GLU A 39 -4.18 17.98 -7.52
N GLY A 40 -4.13 19.31 -7.57
CA GLY A 40 -3.05 20.09 -8.18
C GLY A 40 -3.24 20.37 -9.66
N ASP A 41 -3.43 19.35 -10.48
CA ASP A 41 -3.55 19.50 -11.94
C ASP A 41 -5.00 19.74 -12.39
N PHE A 42 -5.98 19.44 -11.54
CA PHE A 42 -7.41 19.60 -11.78
C PHE A 42 -7.93 18.85 -13.03
N GLU A 43 -7.26 17.75 -13.39
CA GLU A 43 -7.71 16.87 -14.47
C GLU A 43 -8.97 16.09 -14.05
N PRO A 44 -10.02 16.01 -14.90
CA PRO A 44 -11.25 15.30 -14.56
C PRO A 44 -11.03 13.80 -14.37
N ILE A 45 -11.74 13.22 -13.41
CA ILE A 45 -11.65 11.79 -13.12
C ILE A 45 -12.97 11.08 -13.42
N GLU A 46 -13.00 10.30 -14.49
CA GLU A 46 -14.11 9.45 -14.90
C GLU A 46 -14.26 8.22 -13.99
N ASN A 47 -15.46 7.63 -13.93
CA ASN A 47 -15.78 6.37 -13.22
C ASN A 47 -15.42 6.39 -11.72
N VAL A 48 -15.55 7.53 -11.05
CA VAL A 48 -15.50 7.64 -9.60
C VAL A 48 -16.88 7.29 -9.05
N ARG A 49 -16.92 6.36 -8.12
CA ARG A 49 -18.16 5.99 -7.43
C ARG A 49 -18.52 7.05 -6.39
N ILE A 50 -19.72 7.62 -6.53
CA ILE A 50 -20.30 8.61 -5.61
C ILE A 50 -21.43 7.95 -4.82
N SER A 51 -21.42 8.08 -3.52
CA SER A 51 -22.44 7.59 -2.59
C SER A 51 -22.64 8.56 -1.44
N THR A 52 -23.78 8.49 -0.76
CA THR A 52 -24.14 9.40 0.34
C THR A 52 -24.44 8.67 1.65
N THR A 53 -24.33 9.39 2.74
CA THR A 53 -24.82 8.99 4.07
C THR A 53 -25.60 10.17 4.65
N PRO A 54 -26.93 10.05 4.91
CA PRO A 54 -27.81 8.93 4.63
C PRO A 54 -27.79 8.45 3.18
N ALA A 55 -28.12 7.17 2.95
CA ALA A 55 -27.99 6.56 1.63
C ALA A 55 -29.03 7.09 0.63
N THR A 56 -28.57 7.51 -0.54
CA THR A 56 -29.38 7.84 -1.72
C THR A 56 -28.97 6.96 -2.90
N SER A 57 -29.21 7.42 -4.13
CA SER A 57 -28.72 6.74 -5.33
C SER A 57 -27.20 6.79 -5.41
N THR A 58 -26.57 5.66 -5.78
CA THR A 58 -25.15 5.63 -6.12
C THR A 58 -24.98 5.93 -7.61
N VAL A 59 -24.11 6.87 -7.94
CA VAL A 59 -23.79 7.26 -9.32
C VAL A 59 -22.28 7.18 -9.57
N PHE A 60 -21.89 7.36 -10.84
CA PHE A 60 -20.49 7.41 -11.25
C PHE A 60 -20.25 8.69 -12.06
N THR A 61 -19.04 9.23 -11.96
CA THR A 61 -18.64 10.39 -12.76
C THR A 61 -18.49 10.02 -14.24
N ASP A 62 -18.80 10.96 -15.10
CA ASP A 62 -18.63 10.88 -16.54
C ASP A 62 -17.19 11.22 -16.99
N GLU A 63 -16.95 11.34 -18.31
CA GLU A 63 -15.67 11.69 -18.91
C GLU A 63 -15.14 13.08 -18.52
N ASN A 64 -16.01 13.97 -18.07
CA ASN A 64 -15.67 15.31 -17.59
C ASN A 64 -15.48 15.34 -16.04
N GLY A 65 -15.57 14.17 -15.39
CA GLY A 65 -15.55 14.06 -13.94
C GLY A 65 -16.83 14.55 -13.26
N GLU A 66 -17.91 14.79 -14.00
CA GLU A 66 -19.17 15.33 -13.48
C GLU A 66 -20.13 14.24 -13.04
N PHE A 67 -20.95 14.53 -12.02
CA PHE A 67 -22.02 13.66 -11.56
C PHE A 67 -23.25 14.44 -11.09
N ILE A 68 -24.39 13.76 -11.07
CA ILE A 68 -25.66 14.27 -10.51
C ILE A 68 -26.40 13.15 -9.76
N ILE A 69 -26.93 13.48 -8.57
CA ILE A 69 -27.87 12.68 -7.81
C ILE A 69 -29.17 13.47 -7.73
N GLU A 70 -30.20 13.01 -8.42
CA GLU A 70 -31.52 13.67 -8.46
C GLU A 70 -32.46 13.13 -7.37
N ASN A 71 -33.51 13.92 -7.05
CA ASN A 71 -34.57 13.56 -6.10
C ASN A 71 -34.03 13.18 -4.70
N VAL A 72 -33.02 13.90 -4.23
CA VAL A 72 -32.44 13.73 -2.90
C VAL A 72 -33.35 14.39 -1.88
N PRO A 73 -33.86 13.68 -0.86
CA PRO A 73 -34.67 14.28 0.22
C PRO A 73 -33.93 15.43 0.90
N VAL A 74 -34.66 16.40 1.42
CA VAL A 74 -34.09 17.53 2.19
C VAL A 74 -33.49 16.98 3.47
N ASP A 75 -32.15 17.06 3.58
CA ASP A 75 -31.36 16.63 4.75
C ASP A 75 -29.88 17.10 4.60
N GLU A 76 -29.07 16.84 5.62
CA GLU A 76 -27.62 16.94 5.58
C GLU A 76 -26.99 15.59 5.17
N TYR A 77 -26.12 15.62 4.19
CA TYR A 77 -25.45 14.44 3.64
C TYR A 77 -23.93 14.54 3.75
N SER A 78 -23.30 13.43 4.03
CA SER A 78 -21.89 13.22 3.72
C SER A 78 -21.81 12.52 2.35
N VAL A 79 -21.24 13.18 1.36
CA VAL A 79 -20.99 12.63 0.01
C VAL A 79 -19.63 12.02 -0.03
N GLN A 80 -19.52 10.77 -0.47
CA GLN A 80 -18.27 10.02 -0.58
C GLN A 80 -17.90 9.81 -2.04
N ALA A 81 -16.66 10.15 -2.41
CA ALA A 81 -16.04 9.82 -3.68
C ALA A 81 -15.00 8.70 -3.49
N ARG A 82 -15.12 7.61 -4.25
CA ARG A 82 -14.23 6.44 -4.17
C ARG A 82 -13.86 5.90 -5.55
N LYS A 83 -12.55 5.71 -5.77
CA LYS A 83 -11.99 5.01 -6.92
C LYS A 83 -10.76 4.22 -6.49
N GLU A 84 -10.53 3.06 -7.11
CA GLU A 84 -9.33 2.27 -6.86
C GLU A 84 -8.07 3.05 -7.25
N GLY A 85 -7.04 2.99 -6.42
CA GLY A 85 -5.79 3.72 -6.60
C GLY A 85 -5.82 5.18 -6.14
N LEU A 86 -6.97 5.67 -5.62
CA LEU A 86 -7.11 7.02 -5.07
C LEU A 86 -7.57 6.98 -3.61
N LEU A 87 -7.19 7.99 -2.85
CA LEU A 87 -7.69 8.19 -1.48
C LEU A 87 -9.19 8.53 -1.54
N THR A 88 -9.98 7.83 -0.71
CA THR A 88 -11.41 8.14 -0.56
C THR A 88 -11.59 9.51 0.06
N GLN A 89 -12.43 10.35 -0.55
CA GLN A 89 -12.73 11.71 -0.10
C GLN A 89 -14.19 11.82 0.36
N PHE A 90 -14.47 12.77 1.25
CA PHE A 90 -15.79 13.05 1.80
C PHE A 90 -16.05 14.55 1.80
N GLU A 91 -17.25 14.96 1.33
CA GLU A 91 -17.72 16.34 1.34
C GLU A 91 -19.11 16.40 1.96
N GLY A 92 -19.40 17.50 2.67
CA GLY A 92 -20.71 17.78 3.22
C GLY A 92 -21.63 18.43 2.18
N ALA A 93 -22.92 18.02 2.15
CA ALA A 93 -23.93 18.62 1.30
C ALA A 93 -25.23 18.83 2.08
N GLU A 94 -25.67 20.09 2.26
CA GLU A 94 -27.00 20.43 2.78
C GLU A 94 -27.97 20.57 1.63
N VAL A 95 -28.89 19.61 1.49
CA VAL A 95 -29.90 19.61 0.43
C VAL A 95 -31.15 20.34 0.86
N LEU A 96 -31.51 21.39 0.14
CA LEU A 96 -32.71 22.17 0.35
C LEU A 96 -33.78 21.84 -0.73
N ALA A 97 -35.06 22.14 -0.43
CA ALA A 97 -36.17 21.89 -1.34
C ALA A 97 -36.01 22.63 -2.67
N ASN A 98 -36.13 21.90 -3.79
CA ASN A 98 -36.01 22.41 -5.15
C ASN A 98 -34.69 23.17 -5.42
N ALA A 99 -33.63 22.88 -4.64
CA ALA A 99 -32.32 23.46 -4.80
C ALA A 99 -31.32 22.42 -5.28
N GLU A 100 -30.26 22.91 -5.91
CA GLU A 100 -29.09 22.12 -6.29
C GLU A 100 -27.93 22.52 -5.36
N VAL A 101 -27.25 21.55 -4.79
CA VAL A 101 -26.00 21.74 -4.05
C VAL A 101 -24.86 21.16 -4.87
N ASN A 102 -23.79 21.93 -5.06
CA ASN A 102 -22.60 21.50 -5.79
C ASN A 102 -21.45 21.18 -4.82
N VAL A 103 -20.79 20.05 -5.04
CA VAL A 103 -19.62 19.60 -4.30
C VAL A 103 -18.45 19.34 -5.26
N ILE A 104 -17.22 19.59 -4.80
CA ILE A 104 -16.00 19.37 -5.60
C ILE A 104 -15.09 18.46 -4.80
N PHE A 105 -14.60 17.39 -5.46
CA PHE A 105 -13.62 16.47 -4.88
C PHE A 105 -12.28 16.64 -5.61
N GLU A 106 -11.23 16.93 -4.83
CA GLU A 106 -9.85 16.90 -5.30
C GLU A 106 -9.20 15.63 -4.78
N MET A 107 -9.13 14.59 -5.63
CA MET A 107 -8.66 13.26 -5.22
C MET A 107 -7.15 13.10 -5.39
N GLN A 108 -6.52 12.51 -4.40
CA GLN A 108 -5.10 12.19 -4.36
C GLN A 108 -4.87 10.71 -4.67
N PRO A 109 -3.72 10.33 -5.24
CA PRO A 109 -3.29 8.93 -5.31
C PRO A 109 -3.28 8.28 -3.93
N ALA A 110 -3.62 7.00 -3.84
CA ALA A 110 -3.68 6.27 -2.58
C ALA A 110 -2.33 6.24 -1.83
N ASN A 111 -1.22 6.45 -2.56
CA ASN A 111 0.13 6.55 -2.03
C ASN A 111 0.60 7.98 -1.72
N ALA A 112 -0.27 9.01 -1.84
CA ALA A 112 0.11 10.40 -1.61
C ALA A 112 0.67 10.67 -0.20
N ASN A 113 0.25 9.89 0.78
CA ASN A 113 0.72 9.96 2.16
C ASN A 113 1.75 8.88 2.50
N ASN A 114 2.13 8.03 1.51
CA ASN A 114 3.09 6.98 1.72
C ASN A 114 4.50 7.56 1.84
N ARG A 115 5.21 7.18 2.88
CA ARG A 115 6.60 7.58 3.12
C ARG A 115 7.54 6.49 2.62
N LYS A 116 8.62 6.91 1.98
CA LYS A 116 9.66 5.96 1.57
C LYS A 116 10.29 5.26 2.80
N PRO A 117 10.73 4.01 2.63
CA PRO A 117 11.44 3.28 3.67
C PRO A 117 12.69 4.02 4.17
N ASP A 118 13.07 3.76 5.41
CA ASP A 118 14.38 4.18 5.93
C ASP A 118 15.50 3.44 5.20
N ALA A 119 16.66 4.09 5.05
CA ALA A 119 17.83 3.45 4.48
C ALA A 119 18.23 2.21 5.31
N PRO A 120 18.47 1.03 4.68
CA PRO A 120 18.87 -0.16 5.41
C PRO A 120 20.13 0.06 6.24
N THR A 121 20.11 -0.40 7.48
CA THR A 121 21.29 -0.45 8.36
C THR A 121 21.97 -1.79 8.19
N LEU A 122 23.20 -1.79 7.69
CA LEU A 122 23.98 -3.00 7.46
C LEU A 122 24.57 -3.52 8.79
N LEU A 123 24.47 -4.84 9.03
CA LEU A 123 24.89 -5.46 10.29
C LEU A 123 26.09 -6.39 10.09
N THR A 124 25.99 -7.38 9.19
CA THR A 124 27.04 -8.39 8.97
C THR A 124 27.21 -8.63 7.47
N PRO A 125 28.47 -8.67 6.98
CA PRO A 125 29.72 -8.33 7.64
C PRO A 125 29.81 -6.85 8.01
N GLN A 126 30.46 -6.54 9.13
CA GLN A 126 30.68 -5.14 9.52
C GLN A 126 31.65 -4.43 8.55
N ASP A 127 31.56 -3.11 8.49
CA ASP A 127 32.46 -2.35 7.64
C ASP A 127 33.94 -2.54 8.03
N ASN A 128 34.79 -2.77 7.01
CA ASN A 128 36.19 -3.08 7.13
C ASN A 128 36.51 -4.36 7.94
N ALA A 129 35.57 -5.31 8.01
CA ALA A 129 35.80 -6.60 8.65
C ALA A 129 36.88 -7.40 7.92
N GLU A 130 37.71 -8.11 8.68
CA GLU A 130 38.82 -8.91 8.19
C GLU A 130 38.62 -10.40 8.49
N GLY A 131 39.18 -11.25 7.65
CA GLY A 131 39.16 -12.69 7.89
C GLY A 131 37.78 -13.34 7.79
N ILE A 132 36.93 -12.81 6.96
CA ILE A 132 35.56 -13.31 6.74
C ILE A 132 35.64 -14.62 5.95
N PRO A 133 34.88 -15.66 6.32
CA PRO A 133 34.79 -16.92 5.54
C PRO A 133 34.30 -16.67 4.11
N THR A 134 34.56 -17.64 3.24
CA THR A 134 34.05 -17.62 1.83
C THR A 134 32.58 -17.94 1.69
N THR A 135 31.93 -18.37 2.78
CA THR A 135 30.48 -18.45 2.95
C THR A 135 30.08 -17.45 4.02
N VAL A 136 29.22 -16.53 3.69
CA VAL A 136 28.89 -15.34 4.53
C VAL A 136 27.39 -15.15 4.59
N ASP A 137 26.87 -14.91 5.78
CA ASP A 137 25.52 -14.41 5.99
C ASP A 137 25.54 -12.87 5.99
N PHE A 138 24.93 -12.28 4.99
CA PHE A 138 24.69 -10.84 4.93
C PHE A 138 23.42 -10.52 5.68
N THR A 139 23.48 -9.63 6.65
CA THR A 139 22.33 -9.24 7.46
C THR A 139 22.19 -7.74 7.53
N TRP A 140 20.96 -7.26 7.57
CA TRP A 140 20.62 -5.84 7.67
C TRP A 140 19.32 -5.65 8.44
N GLU A 141 19.02 -4.41 8.80
CA GLU A 141 17.74 -3.98 9.35
C GLU A 141 17.15 -2.89 8.45
N SER A 142 15.84 -2.87 8.33
CA SER A 142 15.12 -1.83 7.62
C SER A 142 13.79 -1.56 8.32
N ARG A 143 13.30 -0.34 8.17
CA ARG A 143 12.01 0.09 8.71
C ARG A 143 11.24 0.86 7.65
N ASP A 144 9.94 0.68 7.70
CA ASP A 144 8.98 1.50 6.97
C ASP A 144 8.01 2.13 7.98
N ALA A 145 7.75 3.43 7.82
CA ALA A 145 6.91 4.17 8.76
C ALA A 145 5.41 3.86 8.62
N ASP A 146 5.02 3.37 7.46
CA ASP A 146 3.64 3.03 7.10
C ASP A 146 3.39 1.53 7.17
N ASN A 147 4.42 0.74 7.51
CA ASN A 147 4.44 -0.72 7.60
C ASN A 147 4.13 -1.43 6.28
N ASP A 148 4.60 -0.87 5.18
CA ASP A 148 4.47 -1.50 3.88
C ASP A 148 5.32 -2.75 3.75
N THR A 149 4.95 -3.59 2.77
CA THR A 149 5.74 -4.77 2.45
C THR A 149 7.01 -4.36 1.73
N LEU A 150 8.17 -4.62 2.36
CA LEU A 150 9.47 -4.30 1.81
C LEU A 150 10.05 -5.45 0.99
N THR A 151 10.76 -5.08 -0.07
CA THR A 151 11.61 -5.97 -0.88
C THR A 151 13.02 -5.42 -0.91
N TYR A 152 13.99 -6.32 -1.02
CA TYR A 152 15.41 -5.95 -0.98
C TYR A 152 16.18 -6.46 -2.18
N GLU A 153 17.23 -5.75 -2.54
CA GLU A 153 18.26 -6.17 -3.46
C GLU A 153 19.61 -6.07 -2.76
N LEU A 154 20.36 -7.18 -2.67
CA LEU A 154 21.72 -7.22 -2.17
C LEU A 154 22.67 -7.21 -3.36
N GLU A 155 23.59 -6.24 -3.41
CA GLU A 155 24.69 -6.16 -4.36
C GLU A 155 26.01 -6.33 -3.66
N ILE A 156 26.87 -7.22 -4.20
CA ILE A 156 28.21 -7.49 -3.71
C ILE A 156 29.17 -7.36 -4.89
N ARG A 157 30.26 -6.61 -4.71
CA ARG A 157 31.26 -6.36 -5.74
C ARG A 157 32.66 -6.62 -5.19
N ASN A 158 33.52 -7.32 -5.94
CA ASN A 158 34.92 -7.46 -5.55
C ASN A 158 35.79 -6.35 -6.16
N ASP A 159 37.00 -6.14 -5.57
CA ASP A 159 37.93 -5.10 -5.96
C ASP A 159 38.86 -5.46 -7.12
N ARG A 160 38.87 -6.74 -7.57
CA ARG A 160 39.86 -7.21 -8.54
C ARG A 160 39.37 -7.25 -9.98
N ASN A 161 38.14 -7.71 -10.20
CA ASN A 161 37.57 -7.86 -11.55
C ASN A 161 36.24 -7.11 -11.74
N ASN A 162 35.77 -6.38 -10.72
CA ASN A 162 34.48 -5.69 -10.70
C ASN A 162 33.26 -6.62 -10.96
N GLU A 163 33.43 -7.91 -10.72
CA GLU A 163 32.32 -8.85 -10.77
C GLU A 163 31.28 -8.46 -9.72
N VAL A 164 30.01 -8.48 -10.14
CA VAL A 164 28.88 -8.14 -9.30
C VAL A 164 28.00 -9.36 -9.10
N ILE A 165 27.85 -9.74 -7.84
CA ILE A 165 26.87 -10.73 -7.40
C ILE A 165 25.64 -9.97 -6.93
N ARG A 166 24.46 -10.34 -7.44
CA ARG A 166 23.22 -9.64 -7.14
C ARG A 166 22.11 -10.62 -6.82
N PHE A 167 21.40 -10.34 -5.71
CA PHE A 167 20.20 -11.05 -5.29
C PHE A 167 19.06 -10.03 -5.27
N THR A 168 17.97 -10.32 -5.96
CA THR A 168 16.82 -9.43 -6.11
C THR A 168 15.56 -10.05 -5.49
N GLU A 169 14.56 -9.23 -5.23
CA GLU A 169 13.24 -9.64 -4.71
C GLU A 169 13.31 -10.40 -3.38
N LEU A 170 14.35 -10.13 -2.59
CA LEU A 170 14.48 -10.69 -1.26
C LEU A 170 13.39 -10.09 -0.35
N ARG A 171 12.85 -10.92 0.54
CA ARG A 171 11.82 -10.51 1.52
C ARG A 171 12.32 -10.61 2.96
N ASP A 172 13.38 -11.36 3.16
CA ASP A 172 14.06 -11.51 4.44
C ASP A 172 15.23 -10.51 4.54
N THR A 173 15.63 -10.20 5.75
CA THR A 173 16.76 -9.31 6.04
C THR A 173 18.08 -10.09 6.25
N VAL A 174 18.14 -11.30 5.71
CA VAL A 174 19.33 -12.16 5.72
C VAL A 174 19.48 -12.87 4.37
N GLN A 175 20.70 -12.93 3.85
CA GLN A 175 21.06 -13.68 2.64
C GLN A 175 22.40 -14.36 2.81
N THR A 176 22.41 -15.69 2.74
CA THR A 176 23.66 -16.47 2.70
C THR A 176 24.25 -16.42 1.29
N VAL A 177 25.53 -16.13 1.20
CA VAL A 177 26.31 -16.12 -0.06
C VAL A 177 27.47 -17.06 0.09
N GLU A 178 27.58 -18.01 -0.83
CA GLU A 178 28.64 -19.02 -0.83
C GLU A 178 29.63 -18.80 -1.99
N GLY A 179 30.82 -19.33 -1.85
CA GLY A 179 31.80 -19.38 -2.93
C GLY A 179 32.51 -18.05 -3.19
N LEU A 180 32.58 -17.14 -2.21
CA LEU A 180 33.43 -15.97 -2.33
C LEU A 180 34.91 -16.38 -2.45
N ASN A 181 35.71 -15.61 -3.17
CA ASN A 181 37.10 -15.89 -3.37
C ASN A 181 37.93 -15.56 -2.11
N TYR A 182 38.95 -16.36 -1.84
CA TYR A 182 39.91 -16.11 -0.76
C TYR A 182 40.80 -14.90 -1.04
N GLY A 183 41.09 -14.10 -0.01
CA GLY A 183 42.01 -12.96 -0.07
C GLY A 183 41.52 -11.84 -0.98
N TYR A 184 40.22 -11.71 -1.16
CA TYR A 184 39.61 -10.62 -1.92
C TYR A 184 38.99 -9.60 -0.96
N LYS A 185 38.98 -8.35 -1.36
CA LYS A 185 38.15 -7.32 -0.77
C LYS A 185 36.84 -7.23 -1.49
N TYR A 186 35.74 -7.24 -0.74
CA TYR A 186 34.40 -7.09 -1.24
C TYR A 186 33.78 -5.81 -0.68
N PHE A 187 32.91 -5.21 -1.50
CA PHE A 187 32.02 -4.12 -1.11
C PHE A 187 30.58 -4.63 -1.25
N TRP A 188 29.73 -4.24 -0.33
CA TRP A 188 28.34 -4.64 -0.40
C TRP A 188 27.39 -3.53 0.02
N GLN A 189 26.18 -3.56 -0.53
CA GLN A 189 25.14 -2.59 -0.33
C GLN A 189 23.79 -3.27 -0.45
N VAL A 190 22.79 -2.75 0.27
CA VAL A 190 21.40 -3.18 0.18
C VAL A 190 20.54 -2.03 -0.31
N LYS A 191 19.65 -2.33 -1.24
CA LYS A 191 18.62 -1.45 -1.73
C LYS A 191 17.27 -1.97 -1.21
N VAL A 192 16.42 -1.09 -0.65
CA VAL A 192 15.08 -1.39 -0.17
C VAL A 192 14.03 -0.68 -1.02
N SER A 193 12.90 -1.33 -1.25
CA SER A 193 11.74 -0.78 -1.96
C SER A 193 10.44 -1.18 -1.28
N ASP A 194 9.50 -0.24 -1.18
CA ASP A 194 8.10 -0.43 -0.79
C ASP A 194 7.17 -0.59 -2.01
N SER A 195 7.71 -0.58 -3.23
CA SER A 195 7.00 -0.62 -4.52
C SER A 195 6.17 0.63 -4.86
N LEU A 196 6.15 1.62 -3.98
CA LEU A 196 5.37 2.85 -4.14
C LEU A 196 6.27 4.08 -4.33
N ASN A 197 7.41 4.09 -3.68
CA ASN A 197 8.41 5.16 -3.76
C ASN A 197 9.67 4.72 -4.48
N ASP A 198 10.53 5.68 -4.81
CA ASP A 198 11.87 5.40 -5.31
C ASP A 198 12.67 4.58 -4.27
N PRO A 199 13.35 3.51 -4.70
CA PRO A 199 14.13 2.67 -3.80
C PRO A 199 15.21 3.43 -3.04
N VAL A 200 15.47 3.04 -1.79
CA VAL A 200 16.45 3.66 -0.92
C VAL A 200 17.67 2.75 -0.75
N LEU A 201 18.86 3.33 -0.83
CA LEU A 201 20.14 2.63 -0.68
C LEU A 201 20.68 2.75 0.74
N SER A 202 21.31 1.67 1.22
CA SER A 202 22.14 1.69 2.43
C SER A 202 23.47 2.42 2.21
N ALA A 203 24.26 2.56 3.26
CA ALA A 203 25.69 2.79 3.14
C ALA A 203 26.36 1.63 2.38
N VAL A 204 27.59 1.84 1.88
CA VAL A 204 28.42 0.78 1.30
C VAL A 204 29.40 0.32 2.37
N TYR A 205 29.38 -0.97 2.71
CA TYR A 205 30.33 -1.59 3.61
C TYR A 205 31.35 -2.40 2.83
N SER A 206 32.50 -2.64 3.41
CA SER A 206 33.57 -3.47 2.84
C SER A 206 34.04 -4.53 3.84
N PHE A 207 34.56 -5.64 3.31
CA PHE A 207 35.22 -6.67 4.12
C PHE A 207 36.29 -7.40 3.30
N ASN A 208 37.23 -8.04 3.99
CA ASN A 208 38.22 -8.91 3.37
C ASN A 208 37.92 -10.36 3.76
N THR A 209 37.95 -11.24 2.77
CA THR A 209 37.85 -12.66 3.02
C THR A 209 39.15 -13.21 3.57
N LEU A 210 39.11 -14.36 4.24
CA LEU A 210 40.23 -15.12 4.69
C LEU A 210 41.23 -15.29 3.55
N GLU A 211 42.51 -15.17 3.86
CA GLU A 211 43.58 -15.58 2.94
C GLU A 211 43.46 -17.08 2.62
N PHE A 212 43.83 -17.43 1.40
CA PHE A 212 43.82 -18.84 1.02
C PHE A 212 44.81 -19.62 1.93
N PRO A 213 44.38 -20.72 2.53
CA PRO A 213 45.23 -21.47 3.44
C PRO A 213 46.51 -21.97 2.75
N LYS A 214 47.63 -21.93 3.46
CA LYS A 214 48.89 -22.47 2.94
C LYS A 214 48.75 -23.98 2.73
N THR A 215 48.63 -24.37 1.48
CA THR A 215 48.43 -25.77 1.09
C THR A 215 49.79 -26.40 0.72
N ARG A 216 49.92 -27.68 1.02
CA ARG A 216 51.14 -28.46 0.73
C ARG A 216 50.99 -29.31 -0.56
N PHE A 217 49.76 -29.73 -0.86
CA PHE A 217 49.47 -30.58 -1.99
C PHE A 217 48.26 -30.06 -2.74
N MET A 218 48.31 -30.18 -4.07
CA MET A 218 47.15 -30.04 -4.93
C MET A 218 46.99 -31.38 -5.70
N TYR A 219 45.75 -31.74 -5.92
CA TYR A 219 45.40 -32.95 -6.65
C TYR A 219 44.05 -32.80 -7.36
N VAL A 220 43.84 -33.65 -8.34
CA VAL A 220 42.59 -33.67 -9.10
C VAL A 220 41.76 -34.85 -8.64
N ARG A 221 40.47 -34.64 -8.46
CA ARG A 221 39.45 -35.66 -8.22
C ARG A 221 38.37 -35.49 -9.24
N GLU A 222 37.95 -36.60 -9.83
CA GLU A 222 36.78 -36.60 -10.70
C GLU A 222 35.50 -36.55 -9.85
N MET A 223 34.64 -35.57 -10.13
CA MET A 223 33.33 -35.40 -9.52
C MET A 223 32.31 -35.04 -10.62
N ASN A 224 31.21 -35.75 -10.69
CA ASN A 224 30.16 -35.53 -11.69
C ASN A 224 30.71 -35.51 -13.16
N ASN A 225 31.65 -36.37 -13.49
CA ASN A 225 32.38 -36.44 -14.77
C ASN A 225 33.22 -35.17 -15.08
N ASN A 226 33.51 -34.34 -14.10
CA ASN A 226 34.40 -33.18 -14.22
C ASN A 226 35.64 -33.37 -13.34
N ASN A 227 36.79 -32.91 -13.84
CA ASN A 227 38.01 -32.87 -13.06
C ASN A 227 37.99 -31.65 -12.15
N VAL A 228 37.89 -31.90 -10.84
CA VAL A 228 37.86 -30.85 -9.81
C VAL A 228 39.23 -30.82 -9.12
N ILE A 229 39.80 -29.63 -9.00
CA ILE A 229 41.08 -29.42 -8.31
C ILE A 229 40.82 -29.20 -6.83
N PHE A 230 41.53 -29.95 -6.01
CA PHE A 230 41.58 -29.83 -4.56
C PHE A 230 42.96 -29.44 -4.07
N ALA A 231 43.02 -28.76 -2.95
CA ALA A 231 44.24 -28.51 -2.19
C ALA A 231 44.11 -29.07 -0.79
N ARG A 232 45.21 -29.47 -0.16
CA ARG A 232 45.25 -29.95 1.22
C ARG A 232 46.28 -29.19 2.01
N ASP A 233 45.88 -28.71 3.19
CA ASP A 233 46.77 -28.01 4.10
C ASP A 233 47.64 -28.98 4.95
N LEU A 234 48.50 -28.40 5.82
CA LEU A 234 49.37 -29.19 6.71
C LEU A 234 48.59 -29.93 7.81
N ASN A 235 47.37 -29.45 8.11
CA ASN A 235 46.50 -30.07 9.13
C ASN A 235 45.61 -31.16 8.55
N GLY A 236 45.66 -31.36 7.22
CA GLY A 236 44.86 -32.37 6.52
C GLY A 236 43.48 -31.84 6.05
N ASN A 237 43.17 -30.60 6.22
CA ASN A 237 41.95 -29.98 5.70
C ASN A 237 42.00 -29.94 4.17
N GLU A 238 40.88 -30.22 3.54
CA GLU A 238 40.73 -30.27 2.08
C GLU A 238 39.92 -29.03 1.62
N TYR A 239 40.41 -28.41 0.54
CA TYR A 239 39.78 -27.23 -0.07
C TYR A 239 39.53 -27.46 -1.53
N GLN A 240 38.26 -27.35 -1.98
CA GLN A 240 37.91 -27.43 -3.39
C GLN A 240 38.26 -26.10 -4.05
N LEU A 241 39.05 -26.11 -5.14
CA LEU A 241 39.54 -24.94 -5.84
C LEU A 241 38.76 -24.59 -7.10
N THR A 242 38.12 -25.59 -7.71
CA THR A 242 37.28 -25.44 -8.91
C THR A 242 35.92 -26.05 -8.66
N SER A 243 34.86 -25.49 -9.28
CA SER A 243 33.52 -26.10 -9.26
C SER A 243 33.48 -27.42 -9.97
N ALA A 244 32.52 -28.30 -9.58
CA ALA A 244 32.28 -29.59 -10.21
C ALA A 244 31.40 -29.47 -11.46
#